data_11b05c33ec4b725c4a511cc3c7ff980f
#
_entry.id   11b05c33ec4b725c4a511cc3c7ff980f
#
_cell.length_a   1.000
_cell.length_b   1.000
_cell.length_c   1.000
_cell.angle_alpha   90.00
_cell.angle_beta   90.00
_cell.angle_gamma   90.00
#
_symmetry.space_group_name_H-M   'P 1'
#
loop_
_entity.id
_entity.type
_entity.pdbx_description
1 polymer ?
#
loop_
_entity_poly.entity_id
_entity_poly.type
_entity_poly.pdbx_seq_one_letter_code
_entity_poly.pdbx_strand_id
1 'polypeptide(L)'
;MKRSDLEHLIRASSAITNEYEFVVIGSQAILGSDPNPPPELTVSAEADIYPLHRPELNEKIDGAIGEFSEFHTIFGSYAQGVDPTTATLPHGWEQRLVRVPDSARDTGVGYCLSVVDLFLSKAAAGRPKDRAFCIALLRHHYLTLDQVIDMAKRMPAQVNHRQLVATIRRWAGEV
;
A
#
# COMPACT_ATOMS: atom_id res chain seq x y z
N MET A 1 4.65 9.49 6.62
CA MET A 1 3.30 9.98 6.23
C MET A 1 2.32 9.74 7.37
N LYS A 2 1.37 10.64 7.60
CA LYS A 2 0.26 10.47 8.55
C LYS A 2 -1.01 10.06 7.80
N ARG A 3 -2.01 9.57 8.53
CA ARG A 3 -3.33 9.26 7.94
C ARG A 3 -3.97 10.47 7.28
N SER A 4 -3.87 11.66 7.88
CA SER A 4 -4.38 12.92 7.30
C SER A 4 -3.71 13.29 5.97
N ASP A 5 -2.44 12.94 5.80
CA ASP A 5 -1.71 13.18 4.54
C ASP A 5 -2.24 12.25 3.45
N LEU A 6 -2.48 10.97 3.77
CA LEU A 6 -3.10 10.02 2.85
C LEU A 6 -4.51 10.47 2.42
N GLU A 7 -5.34 10.90 3.36
CA GLU A 7 -6.67 11.45 3.06
C GLU A 7 -6.59 12.69 2.15
N HIS A 8 -5.58 13.54 2.37
CA HIS A 8 -5.34 14.71 1.51
C HIS A 8 -4.94 14.29 0.08
N LEU A 9 -4.07 13.29 -0.06
CA LEU A 9 -3.68 12.75 -1.37
C LEU A 9 -4.87 12.13 -2.11
N ILE A 10 -5.75 11.40 -1.42
CA ILE A 10 -6.98 10.85 -2.00
C ILE A 10 -7.89 12.00 -2.53
N ARG A 11 -8.10 13.06 -1.75
CA ARG A 11 -8.89 14.23 -2.19
C ARG A 11 -8.27 14.92 -3.40
N ALA A 12 -6.96 15.14 -3.38
CA ALA A 12 -6.25 15.76 -4.50
C ALA A 12 -6.36 14.89 -5.76
N SER A 13 -6.20 13.58 -5.63
CA SER A 13 -6.37 12.63 -6.74
C SER A 13 -7.78 12.68 -7.31
N SER A 14 -8.80 12.78 -6.45
CA SER A 14 -10.20 12.92 -6.88
C SER A 14 -10.43 14.21 -7.67
N ALA A 15 -9.91 15.34 -7.19
CA ALA A 15 -10.03 16.62 -7.89
C ALA A 15 -9.32 16.62 -9.27
N ILE A 16 -8.19 15.90 -9.39
CA ILE A 16 -7.40 15.82 -10.63
C ILE A 16 -8.07 14.91 -11.66
N THR A 17 -8.62 13.77 -11.22
CA THR A 17 -9.12 12.71 -12.12
C THR A 17 -10.62 12.77 -12.33
N ASN A 18 -11.36 13.46 -11.47
CA ASN A 18 -12.83 13.43 -11.36
C ASN A 18 -13.36 12.02 -11.07
N GLU A 19 -12.54 11.19 -10.39
CA GLU A 19 -12.93 9.88 -9.88
C GLU A 19 -13.14 9.95 -8.37
N TYR A 20 -13.92 9.01 -7.82
CA TYR A 20 -14.26 9.00 -6.39
C TYR A 20 -13.53 7.90 -5.61
N GLU A 21 -13.22 6.76 -6.24
CA GLU A 21 -12.68 5.57 -5.60
C GLU A 21 -11.25 5.30 -6.06
N PHE A 22 -10.36 5.09 -5.09
CA PHE A 22 -8.94 4.89 -5.32
C PHE A 22 -8.43 3.66 -4.59
N VAL A 23 -7.52 2.92 -5.21
CA VAL A 23 -6.78 1.86 -4.55
C VAL A 23 -5.43 2.40 -4.12
N VAL A 24 -5.06 2.12 -2.87
CA VAL A 24 -3.77 2.47 -2.27
C VAL A 24 -2.99 1.17 -2.06
N ILE A 25 -1.87 1.06 -2.75
CA ILE A 25 -0.91 -0.03 -2.60
C ILE A 25 0.38 0.50 -1.94
N GLY A 26 1.42 -0.30 -1.85
CA GLY A 26 2.69 0.15 -1.26
C GLY A 26 2.63 0.38 0.26
N SER A 27 3.69 0.96 0.81
CA SER A 27 3.90 1.03 2.26
C SER A 27 2.79 1.74 3.01
N GLN A 28 2.25 2.81 2.43
CA GLN A 28 1.28 3.66 3.12
C GLN A 28 -0.13 3.06 3.15
N ALA A 29 -0.37 1.92 2.48
CA ALA A 29 -1.59 1.15 2.65
C ALA A 29 -1.80 0.68 4.11
N ILE A 30 -0.73 0.61 4.93
CA ILE A 30 -0.83 0.33 6.37
C ILE A 30 -1.75 1.31 7.09
N LEU A 31 -1.79 2.56 6.64
CA LEU A 31 -2.64 3.61 7.20
C LEU A 31 -4.13 3.29 7.07
N GLY A 32 -4.53 2.39 6.19
CA GLY A 32 -5.89 1.87 6.12
C GLY A 32 -6.28 1.07 7.34
N SER A 33 -5.40 0.19 7.79
CA SER A 33 -5.63 -0.72 8.92
C SER A 33 -5.30 -0.10 10.28
N ASP A 34 -4.29 0.77 10.32
CA ASP A 34 -3.89 1.49 11.54
C ASP A 34 -3.67 2.97 11.19
N PRO A 35 -4.44 3.91 11.78
CA PRO A 35 -4.26 5.33 11.52
C PRO A 35 -3.00 5.92 12.18
N ASN A 36 -2.39 5.23 13.14
CA ASN A 36 -1.21 5.68 13.89
C ASN A 36 -0.18 4.55 14.05
N PRO A 37 0.35 3.98 12.95
CA PRO A 37 1.29 2.87 13.05
C PRO A 37 2.65 3.36 13.57
N PRO A 38 3.50 2.43 14.06
CA PRO A 38 4.86 2.74 14.43
C PRO A 38 5.63 3.52 13.36
N PRO A 39 6.48 4.49 13.74
CA PRO A 39 7.18 5.38 12.79
C PRO A 39 7.96 4.63 11.70
N GLU A 40 8.53 3.47 12.01
CA GLU A 40 9.28 2.66 11.03
C GLU A 40 8.42 2.13 9.88
N LEU A 41 7.09 2.08 10.04
CA LEU A 41 6.14 1.69 8.99
C LEU A 41 5.63 2.88 8.15
N THR A 42 5.93 4.13 8.55
CA THR A 42 5.45 5.36 7.89
C THR A 42 6.57 6.27 7.39
N VAL A 43 7.76 5.73 7.20
CA VAL A 43 8.95 6.48 6.75
C VAL A 43 8.75 7.14 5.39
N SER A 44 8.04 6.48 4.47
CA SER A 44 7.82 7.01 3.11
C SER A 44 6.90 8.24 3.11
N ALA A 45 7.30 9.24 2.34
CA ALA A 45 6.45 10.39 1.97
C ALA A 45 5.53 10.08 0.76
N GLU A 46 5.74 8.92 0.10
CA GLU A 46 5.06 8.47 -1.11
C GLU A 46 3.87 7.59 -0.78
N ALA A 47 2.75 7.81 -1.47
CA ALA A 47 1.63 6.88 -1.54
C ALA A 47 1.44 6.40 -2.98
N ASP A 48 1.49 5.09 -3.20
CA ASP A 48 1.21 4.45 -4.48
C ASP A 48 -0.30 4.34 -4.66
N ILE A 49 -0.87 5.03 -5.65
CA ILE A 49 -2.32 5.17 -5.80
C ILE A 49 -2.77 5.09 -7.26
N TYR A 50 -3.94 4.52 -7.50
CA TYR A 50 -4.61 4.58 -8.81
C TYR A 50 -6.14 4.64 -8.66
N PRO A 51 -6.87 5.25 -9.61
CA PRO A 51 -8.34 5.22 -9.63
C PRO A 51 -8.85 3.79 -9.85
N LEU A 52 -9.78 3.34 -9.00
CA LEU A 52 -10.29 1.96 -9.01
C LEU A 52 -10.92 1.56 -10.37
N HIS A 53 -11.72 2.46 -10.95
CA HIS A 53 -12.49 2.17 -12.18
C HIS A 53 -11.80 2.66 -13.46
N ARG A 54 -10.83 3.56 -13.33
CA ARG A 54 -10.10 4.15 -14.45
C ARG A 54 -8.60 4.24 -14.15
N PRO A 55 -7.94 3.09 -13.99
CA PRO A 55 -6.53 3.05 -13.60
C PRO A 55 -5.60 3.74 -14.60
N GLU A 56 -6.01 3.89 -15.85
CA GLU A 56 -5.25 4.62 -16.88
C GLU A 56 -5.09 6.12 -16.58
N LEU A 57 -5.84 6.66 -15.60
CA LEU A 57 -5.69 8.05 -15.15
C LEU A 57 -4.57 8.24 -14.11
N ASN A 58 -3.85 7.17 -13.77
CA ASN A 58 -2.73 7.22 -12.82
C ASN A 58 -1.67 8.24 -13.22
N GLU A 59 -1.36 8.37 -14.53
CA GLU A 59 -0.39 9.35 -15.02
C GLU A 59 -0.78 10.80 -14.74
N LYS A 60 -2.09 11.11 -14.66
CA LYS A 60 -2.55 12.45 -14.28
C LYS A 60 -2.25 12.74 -12.81
N ILE A 61 -2.36 11.75 -11.93
CA ILE A 61 -2.04 11.86 -10.51
C ILE A 61 -0.53 12.12 -10.38
N ASP A 62 0.27 11.26 -10.99
CA ASP A 62 1.73 11.37 -10.95
C ASP A 62 2.22 12.72 -11.47
N GLY A 63 1.69 13.16 -12.60
CA GLY A 63 2.07 14.45 -13.22
C GLY A 63 1.66 15.69 -12.42
N ALA A 64 0.62 15.62 -11.60
CA ALA A 64 0.09 16.76 -10.86
C ALA A 64 0.58 16.84 -9.40
N ILE A 65 0.64 15.69 -8.71
CA ILE A 65 0.98 15.62 -7.27
C ILE A 65 2.04 14.55 -6.97
N GLY A 66 2.81 14.15 -8.00
CA GLY A 66 3.93 13.21 -7.89
C GLY A 66 5.17 13.79 -7.24
N GLU A 67 6.25 13.02 -7.26
CA GLU A 67 7.54 13.43 -6.72
C GLU A 67 8.06 14.69 -7.44
N PHE A 68 8.67 15.63 -6.67
CA PHE A 68 9.16 16.93 -7.13
C PHE A 68 8.10 17.91 -7.65
N SER A 69 6.80 17.59 -7.55
CA SER A 69 5.74 18.54 -7.86
C SER A 69 5.71 19.72 -6.87
N GLU A 70 5.00 20.77 -7.24
CA GLU A 70 4.72 21.89 -6.31
C GLU A 70 3.94 21.41 -5.08
N PHE A 71 3.00 20.47 -5.28
CA PHE A 71 2.27 19.81 -4.19
C PHE A 71 3.23 19.13 -3.19
N HIS A 72 4.18 18.33 -3.69
CA HIS A 72 5.18 17.68 -2.84
C HIS A 72 6.01 18.71 -2.06
N THR A 73 6.42 19.79 -2.72
CA THR A 73 7.21 20.87 -2.08
C THR A 73 6.44 21.55 -0.95
N ILE A 74 5.13 21.76 -1.11
CA ILE A 74 4.29 22.46 -0.13
C ILE A 74 3.90 21.55 1.03
N PHE A 75 3.49 20.31 0.75
CA PHE A 75 2.89 19.42 1.75
C PHE A 75 3.83 18.35 2.31
N GLY A 76 5.01 18.15 1.71
CA GLY A 76 6.00 17.15 2.16
C GLY A 76 5.60 15.70 1.92
N SER A 77 4.45 15.45 1.27
CA SER A 77 3.98 14.13 0.84
C SER A 77 3.52 14.20 -0.62
N TYR A 78 3.54 13.06 -1.30
CA TYR A 78 3.16 12.99 -2.71
C TYR A 78 2.48 11.66 -3.05
N ALA A 79 1.72 11.64 -4.14
CA ALA A 79 1.14 10.43 -4.69
C ALA A 79 1.90 10.00 -5.94
N GLN A 80 2.34 8.77 -5.98
CA GLN A 80 2.80 8.14 -7.21
C GLN A 80 1.62 7.45 -7.87
N GLY A 81 1.26 7.90 -9.07
CA GLY A 81 0.29 7.23 -9.90
C GLY A 81 0.89 5.93 -10.45
N VAL A 82 0.32 4.79 -10.05
CA VAL A 82 0.86 3.47 -10.39
C VAL A 82 -0.12 2.63 -11.19
N ASP A 83 0.40 1.68 -11.96
CA ASP A 83 -0.42 0.68 -12.63
C ASP A 83 -0.87 -0.40 -11.63
N PRO A 84 -2.10 -0.97 -11.76
CA PRO A 84 -2.57 -2.06 -10.90
C PRO A 84 -1.63 -3.27 -10.84
N THR A 85 -0.85 -3.52 -11.90
CA THR A 85 0.11 -4.63 -11.97
C THR A 85 1.43 -4.36 -11.23
N THR A 86 1.62 -3.16 -10.68
CA THR A 86 2.81 -2.79 -9.90
C THR A 86 3.00 -3.69 -8.67
N ALA A 87 1.90 -4.17 -8.08
CA ALA A 87 1.93 -5.08 -6.94
C ALA A 87 1.54 -6.50 -7.35
N THR A 88 2.32 -7.50 -6.93
CA THR A 88 1.95 -8.92 -7.04
C THR A 88 1.15 -9.31 -5.80
N LEU A 89 -0.12 -9.67 -5.97
CA LEU A 89 -1.09 -9.84 -4.90
C LEU A 89 -1.71 -11.23 -4.86
N PRO A 90 -2.11 -11.75 -3.69
CA PRO A 90 -2.83 -13.01 -3.55
C PRO A 90 -4.21 -12.94 -4.18
N HIS A 91 -4.71 -14.01 -4.76
CA HIS A 91 -6.07 -14.07 -5.31
C HIS A 91 -7.12 -13.63 -4.29
N GLY A 92 -8.09 -12.83 -4.73
CA GLY A 92 -9.19 -12.31 -3.93
C GLY A 92 -8.79 -11.15 -2.99
N TRP A 93 -7.68 -10.48 -3.25
CA TRP A 93 -7.21 -9.32 -2.48
C TRP A 93 -8.22 -8.17 -2.49
N GLU A 94 -8.97 -8.01 -3.57
CA GLU A 94 -9.98 -6.95 -3.72
C GLU A 94 -11.07 -7.04 -2.64
N GLN A 95 -11.39 -8.25 -2.19
CA GLN A 95 -12.38 -8.50 -1.14
C GLN A 95 -11.87 -8.18 0.27
N ARG A 96 -10.56 -7.96 0.41
CA ARG A 96 -9.90 -7.66 1.69
C ARG A 96 -9.43 -6.21 1.80
N LEU A 97 -9.76 -5.38 0.84
CA LEU A 97 -9.42 -3.96 0.87
C LEU A 97 -10.04 -3.28 2.10
N VAL A 98 -9.27 -2.41 2.72
CA VAL A 98 -9.66 -1.62 3.89
C VAL A 98 -10.07 -0.24 3.44
N ARG A 99 -11.34 0.11 3.66
CA ARG A 99 -11.91 1.40 3.25
C ARG A 99 -11.39 2.53 4.13
N VAL A 100 -10.93 3.58 3.49
CA VAL A 100 -10.50 4.85 4.09
C VAL A 100 -11.40 5.95 3.56
N PRO A 101 -12.45 6.36 4.31
CA PRO A 101 -13.30 7.46 3.88
C PRO A 101 -12.56 8.80 4.02
N ASP A 102 -12.90 9.77 3.17
CA ASP A 102 -12.60 11.17 3.48
C ASP A 102 -13.56 11.64 4.60
N SER A 103 -13.03 11.69 5.82
CA SER A 103 -13.80 12.06 7.00
C SER A 103 -14.19 13.54 7.03
N ALA A 104 -13.53 14.38 6.23
CA ALA A 104 -13.72 15.83 6.28
C ALA A 104 -14.75 16.35 5.25
N ARG A 105 -14.81 15.76 4.05
CA ARG A 105 -15.55 16.35 2.92
C ARG A 105 -16.31 15.36 2.04
N ASP A 106 -16.11 14.07 2.23
CA ASP A 106 -16.70 13.00 1.39
C ASP A 106 -16.47 13.21 -0.13
N THR A 107 -15.27 13.69 -0.48
CA THR A 107 -14.88 13.99 -1.86
C THR A 107 -14.09 12.88 -2.53
N GLY A 108 -13.79 11.81 -1.79
CA GLY A 108 -13.10 10.63 -2.30
C GLY A 108 -12.99 9.55 -1.24
N VAL A 109 -12.74 8.32 -1.66
CA VAL A 109 -12.51 7.19 -0.78
C VAL A 109 -11.30 6.39 -1.25
N GLY A 110 -10.42 6.04 -0.32
CA GLY A 110 -9.31 5.13 -0.56
C GLY A 110 -9.66 3.71 -0.12
N TYR A 111 -9.18 2.74 -0.87
CA TYR A 111 -9.20 1.32 -0.53
C TYR A 111 -7.75 0.85 -0.41
N CYS A 112 -7.29 0.70 0.81
CA CYS A 112 -5.93 0.27 1.12
C CYS A 112 -5.83 -1.25 1.10
N LEU A 113 -4.69 -1.79 0.66
CA LEU A 113 -4.39 -3.21 0.83
C LEU A 113 -4.53 -3.62 2.30
N SER A 114 -5.08 -4.79 2.54
CA SER A 114 -5.02 -5.42 3.87
C SER A 114 -3.57 -5.66 4.27
N VAL A 115 -3.29 -5.74 5.57
CA VAL A 115 -1.90 -5.92 6.05
C VAL A 115 -1.27 -7.19 5.50
N VAL A 116 -2.04 -8.29 5.36
CA VAL A 116 -1.50 -9.54 4.84
C VAL A 116 -1.21 -9.47 3.33
N ASP A 117 -2.04 -8.78 2.56
CA ASP A 117 -1.80 -8.58 1.12
C ASP A 117 -0.61 -7.64 0.89
N LEU A 118 -0.50 -6.59 1.69
CA LEU A 118 0.64 -5.68 1.71
C LEU A 118 1.95 -6.41 2.06
N PHE A 119 1.95 -7.26 3.09
CA PHE A 119 3.10 -8.08 3.47
C PHE A 119 3.55 -8.95 2.30
N LEU A 120 2.63 -9.70 1.69
CA LEU A 120 2.94 -10.64 0.62
C LEU A 120 3.40 -9.96 -0.66
N SER A 121 2.82 -8.80 -1.00
CA SER A 121 3.29 -7.98 -2.12
C SER A 121 4.75 -7.56 -1.91
N LYS A 122 5.10 -7.09 -0.71
CA LYS A 122 6.47 -6.72 -0.36
C LYS A 122 7.42 -7.92 -0.32
N ALA A 123 6.97 -9.04 0.22
CA ALA A 123 7.78 -10.26 0.24
C ALA A 123 8.05 -10.81 -1.17
N ALA A 124 7.09 -10.68 -2.08
CA ALA A 124 7.28 -11.04 -3.49
C ALA A 124 8.26 -10.11 -4.22
N ALA A 125 8.23 -8.80 -3.92
CA ALA A 125 9.17 -7.82 -4.47
C ALA A 125 10.60 -7.99 -3.92
N GLY A 126 10.75 -8.36 -2.66
CA GLY A 126 11.99 -8.82 -2.03
C GLY A 126 13.13 -7.79 -1.94
N ARG A 127 12.83 -6.48 -2.07
CA ARG A 127 13.84 -5.42 -1.95
C ARG A 127 14.29 -5.24 -0.49
N PRO A 128 15.49 -4.71 -0.22
CA PRO A 128 15.96 -4.49 1.16
C PRO A 128 14.97 -3.68 2.03
N LYS A 129 14.36 -2.63 1.47
CA LYS A 129 13.34 -1.83 2.16
C LYS A 129 12.07 -2.63 2.47
N ASP A 130 11.69 -3.57 1.59
CA ASP A 130 10.50 -4.41 1.77
C ASP A 130 10.71 -5.45 2.88
N ARG A 131 11.94 -6.02 2.97
CA ARG A 131 12.33 -6.90 4.07
C ARG A 131 12.19 -6.19 5.42
N ALA A 132 12.78 -5.00 5.57
CA ALA A 132 12.71 -4.23 6.82
C ALA A 132 11.26 -3.96 7.24
N PHE A 133 10.41 -3.58 6.29
CA PHE A 133 9.00 -3.34 6.51
C PHE A 133 8.23 -4.60 6.95
N CYS A 134 8.47 -5.75 6.29
CA CYS A 134 7.85 -7.02 6.65
C CYS A 134 8.27 -7.50 8.06
N ILE A 135 9.54 -7.35 8.42
CA ILE A 135 10.03 -7.66 9.77
C ILE A 135 9.36 -6.75 10.81
N ALA A 136 9.21 -5.46 10.51
CA ALA A 136 8.50 -4.53 11.40
C ALA A 136 7.04 -4.93 11.61
N LEU A 137 6.31 -5.34 10.56
CA LEU A 137 4.93 -5.82 10.68
C LEU A 137 4.82 -7.04 11.61
N LEU A 138 5.76 -7.99 11.53
CA LEU A 138 5.79 -9.15 12.42
C LEU A 138 6.15 -8.75 13.86
N ARG A 139 7.17 -7.91 14.03
CA ARG A 139 7.63 -7.41 15.35
C ARG A 139 6.54 -6.67 16.11
N HIS A 140 5.74 -5.88 15.41
CA HIS A 140 4.62 -5.16 16.00
C HIS A 140 3.31 -5.95 16.03
N HIS A 141 3.37 -7.25 15.77
CA HIS A 141 2.23 -8.18 15.86
C HIS A 141 1.02 -7.83 14.97
N TYR A 142 1.24 -7.15 13.84
CA TYR A 142 0.17 -6.95 12.85
C TYR A 142 -0.28 -8.24 12.21
N LEU A 143 0.62 -9.22 12.13
CA LEU A 143 0.41 -10.53 11.54
C LEU A 143 1.16 -11.61 12.31
N THR A 144 0.63 -12.82 12.29
CA THR A 144 1.37 -14.01 12.69
C THR A 144 2.02 -14.68 11.48
N LEU A 145 3.09 -15.44 11.70
CA LEU A 145 3.74 -16.21 10.65
C LEU A 145 2.76 -17.17 9.97
N ASP A 146 1.88 -17.83 10.74
CA ASP A 146 0.91 -18.79 10.21
C ASP A 146 -0.11 -18.12 9.29
N GLN A 147 -0.61 -16.94 9.64
CA GLN A 147 -1.51 -16.15 8.77
C GLN A 147 -0.85 -15.83 7.43
N VAL A 148 0.42 -15.39 7.45
CA VAL A 148 1.16 -15.06 6.24
C VAL A 148 1.43 -16.29 5.38
N ILE A 149 1.85 -17.41 5.98
CA ILE A 149 2.11 -18.68 5.27
C ILE A 149 0.83 -19.23 4.64
N ASP A 150 -0.29 -19.16 5.36
CA ASP A 150 -1.56 -19.64 4.81
C ASP A 150 -2.01 -18.80 3.61
N MET A 151 -1.93 -17.48 3.72
CA MET A 151 -2.29 -16.57 2.62
C MET A 151 -1.31 -16.67 1.45
N ALA A 152 -0.03 -16.98 1.67
CA ALA A 152 0.97 -17.18 0.62
C ALA A 152 0.57 -18.28 -0.39
N LYS A 153 -0.27 -19.24 0.01
CA LYS A 153 -0.83 -20.26 -0.90
C LYS A 153 -1.71 -19.69 -2.01
N ARG A 154 -2.21 -18.48 -1.81
CA ARG A 154 -3.06 -17.76 -2.78
C ARG A 154 -2.29 -16.85 -3.72
N MET A 155 -0.96 -16.78 -3.58
CA MET A 155 -0.14 -16.02 -4.52
C MET A 155 -0.22 -16.60 -5.94
N PRO A 156 -0.12 -15.74 -6.97
CA PRO A 156 -0.19 -16.19 -8.36
C PRO A 156 0.86 -17.25 -8.70
N ALA A 157 0.55 -18.13 -9.67
CA ALA A 157 1.39 -19.27 -10.04
C ALA A 157 2.80 -18.91 -10.53
N GLN A 158 2.99 -17.69 -11.05
CA GLN A 158 4.31 -17.19 -11.45
C GLN A 158 5.24 -16.89 -10.27
N VAL A 159 4.71 -16.77 -9.05
CA VAL A 159 5.51 -16.62 -7.83
C VAL A 159 6.07 -17.97 -7.42
N ASN A 160 7.37 -18.05 -7.19
CA ASN A 160 7.97 -19.24 -6.61
C ASN A 160 7.56 -19.38 -5.14
N HIS A 161 6.46 -20.09 -4.89
CA HIS A 161 5.86 -20.26 -3.55
C HIS A 161 6.84 -20.85 -2.54
N ARG A 162 7.65 -21.83 -2.96
CA ARG A 162 8.63 -22.45 -2.05
C ARG A 162 9.69 -21.45 -1.59
N GLN A 163 10.20 -20.66 -2.51
CA GLN A 163 11.19 -19.61 -2.21
C GLN A 163 10.57 -18.50 -1.36
N LEU A 164 9.35 -18.06 -1.68
CA LEU A 164 8.62 -17.05 -0.92
C LEU A 164 8.46 -17.48 0.54
N VAL A 165 7.95 -18.70 0.79
CA VAL A 165 7.75 -19.24 2.13
C VAL A 165 9.07 -19.36 2.89
N ALA A 166 10.14 -19.82 2.23
CA ALA A 166 11.48 -19.89 2.83
C ALA A 166 12.00 -18.50 3.25
N THR A 167 11.78 -17.50 2.40
CA THR A 167 12.14 -16.10 2.68
C THR A 167 11.36 -15.55 3.87
N ILE A 168 10.05 -15.75 3.91
CA ILE A 168 9.17 -15.30 5.00
C ILE A 168 9.60 -15.92 6.33
N ARG A 169 9.86 -17.22 6.36
CA ARG A 169 10.34 -17.93 7.57
C ARG A 169 11.68 -17.41 8.07
N ARG A 170 12.61 -17.11 7.15
CA ARG A 170 13.89 -16.51 7.50
C ARG A 170 13.70 -15.14 8.15
N TRP A 171 12.85 -14.27 7.58
CA TRP A 171 12.56 -12.95 8.15
C TRP A 171 11.86 -13.03 9.52
N ALA A 172 10.96 -13.99 9.70
CA ALA A 172 10.32 -14.23 10.99
C ALA A 172 11.31 -14.69 12.08
N GLY A 173 12.39 -15.34 11.71
CA GLY A 173 13.47 -15.71 12.63
C GLY A 173 14.35 -14.55 13.08
N GLU A 174 14.13 -13.34 12.55
CA GLU A 174 14.87 -12.10 12.88
C GLU A 174 14.04 -11.16 13.78
N VAL A 175 12.83 -11.54 14.14
CA VAL A 175 11.93 -10.82 15.06
C VAL A 175 12.24 -11.21 16.53
#